data_b85ab6c95e94270719f4fb583da6ae62
#
_entry.id   b85ab6c95e94270719f4fb583da6ae62
#
_cell.length_a   1.000
_cell.length_b   1.000
_cell.length_c   1.000
_cell.angle_alpha   90.00
_cell.angle_beta   90.00
_cell.angle_gamma   90.00
#
_symmetry.space_group_name_H-M   'P 1'
#
loop_
_entity.id
_entity.type
_entity.pdbx_description
1 polymer ?
#
loop_
_entity_poly.entity_id
_entity_poly.type
_entity_poly.pdbx_seq_one_letter_code
_entity_poly.pdbx_strand_id
1 'polypeptide(L)'
;MLEEKLYNSKEACKIIERLKVQATEGAIEQSINDFKQLLCRLEDDAEYLSVMIYTILGSLFTIKGNYPLALDHLSDGIEASRRYNMPIYEGKLFSNIGSLLVNTEGYATAEDFFRQSIELLTDIDDAETRQILILDKSSLGSCLIETGNLDEAAPIANELSSLPHKNDFVNASTYLFLAKYYDKVKDMEKAKQYIDYEIDYISNCTAPLLSSDDFQSFLRFLLITGRYEDFIRAYDIFKEIIEPMNIDSQNLFLTKILCRYYNEINDIDNLYPALKRLYEYEQLALETNRANELAALDFRLSFENIKHKQDELILENERLKVKASTDELTGIANRFGFNATFEEKFNYAYKNKKLIGVDFFDLDNFKSYNDTYGHLKGNTCLTKIATCLKSFSSVNIYPARYGGDEFIVLLTDMSVTEIEEFAKKLQDAVKDLCIPHTGSPNQKTITISQGISYLVPDGDIRSWDLLRDADVNLYRNKRKGKDGYVIDEYSYDEIAPEESGKQNIFLTLKK
;
A
#
# COMPACT_ATOMS: atom_id res chain seq x y z
N MET A 1 0.41 12.77 -22.51
CA MET A 1 0.82 11.36 -22.33
C MET A 1 1.91 11.29 -21.25
N LEU A 2 1.79 10.35 -20.34
CA LEU A 2 2.82 10.08 -19.34
C LEU A 2 4.00 9.34 -20.00
N GLU A 3 5.23 9.63 -19.53
CA GLU A 3 6.43 8.90 -19.97
C GLU A 3 6.38 7.44 -19.52
N GLU A 4 7.03 6.55 -20.27
CA GLU A 4 7.13 5.12 -19.91
C GLU A 4 8.24 4.89 -18.83
N LYS A 5 8.03 5.43 -17.63
CA LYS A 5 8.92 5.26 -16.47
C LYS A 5 8.10 5.09 -15.19
N LEU A 6 8.73 4.66 -14.11
CA LEU A 6 8.18 4.75 -12.76
C LEU A 6 8.27 6.18 -12.22
N TYR A 7 7.38 6.53 -11.32
CA TYR A 7 7.28 7.87 -10.73
C TYR A 7 7.39 7.79 -9.21
N ASN A 8 8.37 8.52 -8.65
CA ASN A 8 8.49 8.70 -7.22
C ASN A 8 7.41 9.64 -6.67
N SER A 9 7.28 9.70 -5.35
CA SER A 9 6.25 10.48 -4.65
C SER A 9 6.17 11.94 -5.11
N LYS A 10 7.30 12.63 -5.28
CA LYS A 10 7.33 14.05 -5.68
C LYS A 10 6.86 14.29 -7.12
N GLU A 11 7.23 13.40 -8.03
CA GLU A 11 6.83 13.48 -9.44
C GLU A 11 5.35 13.14 -9.57
N ALA A 12 4.90 12.06 -8.91
CA ALA A 12 3.52 11.62 -8.94
C ALA A 12 2.55 12.68 -8.37
N CYS A 13 2.87 13.33 -7.24
CA CYS A 13 2.07 14.43 -6.70
C CYS A 13 1.86 15.56 -7.72
N LYS A 14 2.91 15.99 -8.42
CA LYS A 14 2.80 17.05 -9.43
C LYS A 14 1.90 16.64 -10.61
N ILE A 15 1.99 15.36 -10.99
CA ILE A 15 1.14 14.82 -12.06
C ILE A 15 -0.32 14.77 -11.61
N ILE A 16 -0.59 14.29 -10.39
CA ILE A 16 -1.95 14.24 -9.82
C ILE A 16 -2.60 15.63 -9.85
N GLU A 17 -1.89 16.67 -9.37
CA GLU A 17 -2.45 18.04 -9.36
C GLU A 17 -2.73 18.55 -10.78
N ARG A 18 -1.83 18.29 -11.74
CA ARG A 18 -2.07 18.66 -13.14
C ARG A 18 -3.29 17.94 -13.72
N LEU A 19 -3.44 16.63 -13.46
CA LEU A 19 -4.55 15.84 -13.97
C LEU A 19 -5.89 16.23 -13.34
N LYS A 20 -5.90 16.66 -12.07
CA LYS A 20 -7.09 17.23 -11.44
C LYS A 20 -7.60 18.47 -12.19
N VAL A 21 -6.69 19.41 -12.48
CA VAL A 21 -7.04 20.62 -13.25
C VAL A 21 -7.59 20.23 -14.64
N GLN A 22 -6.90 19.34 -15.34
CA GLN A 22 -7.33 18.84 -16.64
C GLN A 22 -8.76 18.24 -16.61
N ALA A 23 -9.07 17.49 -15.54
CA ALA A 23 -10.40 16.89 -15.36
C ALA A 23 -11.48 17.97 -15.12
N THR A 24 -11.18 19.01 -14.34
CA THR A 24 -12.12 20.12 -14.09
C THR A 24 -12.37 20.98 -15.34
N GLU A 25 -11.45 21.01 -16.28
CA GLU A 25 -11.60 21.66 -17.59
C GLU A 25 -12.42 20.83 -18.59
N GLY A 26 -12.92 19.65 -18.21
CA GLY A 26 -13.80 18.81 -19.01
C GLY A 26 -13.10 17.68 -19.78
N ALA A 27 -11.78 17.55 -19.72
CA ALA A 27 -11.04 16.46 -20.35
C ALA A 27 -11.10 15.15 -19.55
N ILE A 28 -12.30 14.72 -19.15
CA ILE A 28 -12.54 13.62 -18.19
C ILE A 28 -11.96 12.30 -18.71
N GLU A 29 -12.22 11.92 -19.96
CA GLU A 29 -11.77 10.65 -20.56
C GLU A 29 -10.24 10.54 -20.58
N GLN A 30 -9.59 11.62 -21.00
CA GLN A 30 -8.12 11.67 -21.03
C GLN A 30 -7.56 11.59 -19.61
N SER A 31 -8.17 12.30 -18.65
CA SER A 31 -7.74 12.28 -17.25
C SER A 31 -7.89 10.89 -16.62
N ILE A 32 -8.98 10.18 -16.87
CA ILE A 32 -9.18 8.80 -16.41
C ILE A 32 -8.05 7.90 -16.94
N ASN A 33 -7.73 7.97 -18.23
CA ASN A 33 -6.68 7.16 -18.82
C ASN A 33 -5.30 7.48 -18.24
N ASP A 34 -4.99 8.76 -18.04
CA ASP A 34 -3.73 9.21 -17.47
C ASP A 34 -3.60 8.82 -15.98
N PHE A 35 -4.68 8.91 -15.19
CA PHE A 35 -4.69 8.42 -13.80
C PHE A 35 -4.48 6.91 -13.71
N LYS A 36 -5.12 6.10 -14.57
CA LYS A 36 -4.90 4.65 -14.63
C LYS A 36 -3.45 4.31 -14.98
N GLN A 37 -2.84 5.02 -15.94
CA GLN A 37 -1.44 4.83 -16.28
C GLN A 37 -0.52 5.22 -15.13
N LEU A 38 -0.80 6.31 -14.42
CA LEU A 38 -0.01 6.73 -13.28
C LEU A 38 -0.08 5.70 -12.15
N LEU A 39 -1.27 5.16 -11.85
CA LEU A 39 -1.47 4.14 -10.82
C LEU A 39 -0.58 2.90 -11.04
N CYS A 40 -0.42 2.46 -12.29
CA CYS A 40 0.45 1.33 -12.63
C CYS A 40 1.95 1.64 -12.63
N ARG A 41 2.35 2.89 -12.37
CA ARG A 41 3.74 3.37 -12.48
C ARG A 41 4.24 4.09 -11.23
N LEU A 42 3.58 3.89 -10.11
CA LEU A 42 4.06 4.39 -8.82
C LEU A 42 5.24 3.54 -8.34
N GLU A 43 6.30 4.21 -7.84
CA GLU A 43 7.37 3.55 -7.10
C GLU A 43 6.92 3.22 -5.67
N ASP A 44 7.66 2.37 -4.96
CA ASP A 44 7.34 1.93 -3.59
C ASP A 44 7.14 3.10 -2.61
N ASP A 45 7.92 4.19 -2.78
CA ASP A 45 7.80 5.41 -1.97
C ASP A 45 6.57 6.25 -2.29
N ALA A 46 5.90 5.96 -3.40
CA ALA A 46 4.73 6.67 -3.92
C ALA A 46 3.42 5.87 -3.84
N GLU A 47 3.45 4.60 -3.44
CA GLU A 47 2.28 3.72 -3.43
C GLU A 47 1.09 4.27 -2.61
N TYR A 48 1.35 5.00 -1.51
CA TYR A 48 0.29 5.64 -0.72
C TYR A 48 -0.54 6.65 -1.52
N LEU A 49 -0.02 7.20 -2.62
CA LEU A 49 -0.73 8.11 -3.51
C LEU A 49 -1.83 7.39 -4.32
N SER A 50 -1.81 6.06 -4.38
CA SER A 50 -2.90 5.28 -4.97
C SER A 50 -4.25 5.62 -4.35
N VAL A 51 -4.30 5.92 -3.04
CA VAL A 51 -5.52 6.34 -2.33
C VAL A 51 -6.14 7.58 -2.97
N MET A 52 -5.31 8.59 -3.27
CA MET A 52 -5.76 9.81 -3.94
C MET A 52 -6.25 9.52 -5.36
N ILE A 53 -5.54 8.68 -6.09
CA ILE A 53 -5.89 8.32 -7.47
C ILE A 53 -7.21 7.56 -7.49
N TYR A 54 -7.41 6.58 -6.61
CA TYR A 54 -8.67 5.84 -6.51
C TYR A 54 -9.85 6.75 -6.14
N THR A 55 -9.66 7.69 -5.21
CA THR A 55 -10.68 8.67 -4.85
C THR A 55 -11.11 9.51 -6.07
N ILE A 56 -10.14 9.98 -6.85
CA ILE A 56 -10.40 10.80 -8.05
C ILE A 56 -11.05 9.96 -9.15
N LEU A 57 -10.56 8.75 -9.41
CA LEU A 57 -11.14 7.85 -10.41
C LEU A 57 -12.60 7.51 -10.06
N GLY A 58 -12.88 7.23 -8.80
CA GLY A 58 -14.26 7.03 -8.32
C GLY A 58 -15.16 8.21 -8.65
N SER A 59 -14.74 9.44 -8.34
CA SER A 59 -15.50 10.66 -8.66
C SER A 59 -15.68 10.87 -10.17
N LEU A 60 -14.62 10.65 -10.97
CA LEU A 60 -14.70 10.82 -12.43
C LEU A 60 -15.64 9.79 -13.08
N PHE A 61 -15.64 8.54 -12.61
CA PHE A 61 -16.60 7.55 -13.10
C PHE A 61 -18.03 7.82 -12.65
N THR A 62 -18.23 8.40 -11.45
CA THR A 62 -19.55 8.88 -11.00
C THR A 62 -20.06 9.98 -11.94
N ILE A 63 -19.24 10.99 -12.26
CA ILE A 63 -19.60 12.06 -13.21
C ILE A 63 -19.96 11.48 -14.59
N LYS A 64 -19.27 10.43 -15.04
CA LYS A 64 -19.60 9.74 -16.29
C LYS A 64 -20.89 8.88 -16.21
N GLY A 65 -21.44 8.67 -15.01
CA GLY A 65 -22.57 7.76 -14.80
C GLY A 65 -22.19 6.27 -14.81
N ASN A 66 -20.89 5.93 -14.78
CA ASN A 66 -20.44 4.54 -14.70
C ASN A 66 -20.27 4.13 -13.23
N TYR A 67 -21.39 3.93 -12.54
CA TYR A 67 -21.45 3.62 -11.11
C TYR A 67 -20.74 2.30 -10.72
N PRO A 68 -20.79 1.21 -11.50
CA PRO A 68 -20.04 0.00 -11.17
C PRO A 68 -18.53 0.23 -11.07
N LEU A 69 -17.91 0.90 -12.06
CA LEU A 69 -16.49 1.22 -12.01
C LEU A 69 -16.16 2.27 -10.93
N ALA A 70 -17.05 3.23 -10.70
CA ALA A 70 -16.89 4.17 -9.59
C ALA A 70 -16.78 3.42 -8.25
N LEU A 71 -17.70 2.49 -7.98
CA LEU A 71 -17.73 1.71 -6.75
C LEU A 71 -16.49 0.81 -6.60
N ASP A 72 -16.04 0.16 -7.68
CA ASP A 72 -14.81 -0.64 -7.66
C ASP A 72 -13.61 0.20 -7.21
N HIS A 73 -13.38 1.35 -7.85
CA HIS A 73 -12.26 2.22 -7.48
C HIS A 73 -12.38 2.82 -6.07
N LEU A 74 -13.60 3.19 -5.64
CA LEU A 74 -13.82 3.66 -4.28
C LEU A 74 -13.54 2.57 -3.24
N SER A 75 -13.91 1.32 -3.53
CA SER A 75 -13.62 0.17 -2.67
C SER A 75 -12.11 -0.12 -2.56
N ASP A 76 -11.39 -0.11 -3.69
CA ASP A 76 -9.92 -0.23 -3.73
C ASP A 76 -9.27 0.90 -2.93
N GLY A 77 -9.81 2.11 -3.04
CA GLY A 77 -9.38 3.28 -2.27
C GLY A 77 -9.53 3.10 -0.76
N ILE A 78 -10.64 2.51 -0.29
CA ILE A 78 -10.86 2.22 1.15
C ILE A 78 -9.82 1.22 1.64
N GLU A 79 -9.57 0.14 0.90
CA GLU A 79 -8.54 -0.85 1.28
C GLU A 79 -7.15 -0.19 1.36
N ALA A 80 -6.80 0.63 0.37
CA ALA A 80 -5.54 1.35 0.35
C ALA A 80 -5.45 2.39 1.48
N SER A 81 -6.52 3.16 1.77
CA SER A 81 -6.52 4.16 2.84
C SER A 81 -6.28 3.56 4.22
N ARG A 82 -6.83 2.38 4.48
CA ARG A 82 -6.59 1.60 5.72
C ARG A 82 -5.16 1.09 5.79
N ARG A 83 -4.62 0.56 4.67
CA ARG A 83 -3.23 0.08 4.58
C ARG A 83 -2.21 1.18 4.90
N TYR A 84 -2.44 2.39 4.40
CA TYR A 84 -1.53 3.53 4.59
C TYR A 84 -1.91 4.46 5.74
N ASN A 85 -2.93 4.11 6.54
CA ASN A 85 -3.42 4.89 7.69
C ASN A 85 -3.77 6.35 7.33
N MET A 86 -4.67 6.51 6.34
CA MET A 86 -5.08 7.81 5.79
C MET A 86 -6.56 8.10 6.10
N PRO A 87 -6.96 8.40 7.35
CA PRO A 87 -8.36 8.50 7.76
C PRO A 87 -9.15 9.60 7.03
N ILE A 88 -8.53 10.72 6.67
CA ILE A 88 -9.18 11.79 5.90
C ILE A 88 -9.63 11.28 4.53
N TYR A 89 -8.79 10.48 3.86
CA TYR A 89 -9.15 9.89 2.58
C TYR A 89 -10.18 8.77 2.74
N GLU A 90 -10.13 7.98 3.82
CA GLU A 90 -11.16 6.98 4.10
C GLU A 90 -12.53 7.65 4.29
N GLY A 91 -12.60 8.76 5.03
CA GLY A 91 -13.80 9.57 5.15
C GLY A 91 -14.30 10.09 3.81
N LYS A 92 -13.43 10.67 2.96
CA LYS A 92 -13.78 11.11 1.61
C LYS A 92 -14.33 9.98 0.73
N LEU A 93 -13.78 8.79 0.85
CA LEU A 93 -14.22 7.63 0.08
C LEU A 93 -15.63 7.18 0.54
N PHE A 94 -15.90 7.18 1.84
CA PHE A 94 -17.24 6.94 2.37
C PHE A 94 -18.24 8.00 1.90
N SER A 95 -17.86 9.28 1.93
CA SER A 95 -18.65 10.39 1.41
C SER A 95 -19.00 10.20 -0.07
N ASN A 96 -18.02 9.83 -0.89
CA ASN A 96 -18.22 9.58 -2.32
C ASN A 96 -19.15 8.38 -2.59
N ILE A 97 -19.05 7.30 -1.80
CA ILE A 97 -19.97 6.16 -1.90
C ILE A 97 -21.38 6.57 -1.49
N GLY A 98 -21.51 7.33 -0.40
CA GLY A 98 -22.79 7.88 0.03
C GLY A 98 -23.44 8.71 -1.07
N SER A 99 -22.70 9.61 -1.71
CA SER A 99 -23.18 10.46 -2.82
C SER A 99 -23.59 9.61 -4.04
N LEU A 100 -22.81 8.57 -4.39
CA LEU A 100 -23.17 7.66 -5.46
C LEU A 100 -24.50 6.93 -5.17
N LEU A 101 -24.72 6.51 -3.91
CA LEU A 101 -25.96 5.86 -3.50
C LEU A 101 -27.15 6.80 -3.52
N VAL A 102 -26.98 8.08 -3.17
CA VAL A 102 -28.02 9.12 -3.32
C VAL A 102 -28.46 9.24 -4.77
N ASN A 103 -27.53 9.20 -5.74
CA ASN A 103 -27.85 9.27 -7.16
C ASN A 103 -28.69 8.06 -7.66
N THR A 104 -28.63 6.94 -6.95
CA THR A 104 -29.41 5.73 -7.21
C THR A 104 -30.62 5.59 -6.29
N GLU A 105 -30.98 6.64 -5.55
CA GLU A 105 -32.10 6.68 -4.59
C GLU A 105 -31.95 5.68 -3.40
N GLY A 106 -30.71 5.21 -3.15
CA GLY A 106 -30.37 4.31 -2.04
C GLY A 106 -30.18 5.05 -0.71
N TYR A 107 -31.10 5.93 -0.31
CA TYR A 107 -30.95 6.88 0.80
C TYR A 107 -30.61 6.21 2.14
N ALA A 108 -31.28 5.10 2.49
CA ALA A 108 -31.04 4.41 3.77
C ALA A 108 -29.59 3.88 3.87
N THR A 109 -29.06 3.31 2.79
CA THR A 109 -27.68 2.83 2.76
C THR A 109 -26.69 4.03 2.71
N ALA A 110 -27.04 5.10 2.01
CA ALA A 110 -26.22 6.31 1.95
C ALA A 110 -26.05 6.95 3.34
N GLU A 111 -27.10 6.96 4.19
CA GLU A 111 -27.02 7.39 5.57
C GLU A 111 -25.89 6.70 6.33
N ASP A 112 -25.74 5.38 6.21
CA ASP A 112 -24.73 4.61 6.91
C ASP A 112 -23.30 5.05 6.51
N PHE A 113 -23.09 5.34 5.24
CA PHE A 113 -21.78 5.80 4.74
C PHE A 113 -21.45 7.23 5.22
N PHE A 114 -22.42 8.15 5.18
CA PHE A 114 -22.20 9.48 5.70
C PHE A 114 -21.95 9.49 7.22
N ARG A 115 -22.66 8.65 7.99
CA ARG A 115 -22.42 8.50 9.43
C ARG A 115 -21.01 7.96 9.72
N GLN A 116 -20.54 6.94 8.96
CA GLN A 116 -19.18 6.41 9.09
C GLN A 116 -18.13 7.48 8.77
N SER A 117 -18.32 8.28 7.73
CA SER A 117 -17.41 9.40 7.43
C SER A 117 -17.38 10.44 8.55
N ILE A 118 -18.55 10.85 9.04
CA ILE A 118 -18.67 11.84 10.12
C ILE A 118 -18.01 11.32 11.40
N GLU A 119 -18.27 10.07 11.81
CA GLU A 119 -17.68 9.45 13.00
C GLU A 119 -16.14 9.41 12.90
N LEU A 120 -15.62 9.00 11.75
CA LEU A 120 -14.19 8.91 11.51
C LEU A 120 -13.47 10.26 11.55
N LEU A 121 -14.13 11.33 11.11
CA LEU A 121 -13.53 12.64 10.90
C LEU A 121 -13.77 13.64 12.04
N THR A 122 -14.71 13.37 12.94
CA THR A 122 -15.15 14.36 13.98
C THR A 122 -14.00 14.85 14.85
N ASP A 123 -13.03 14.00 15.18
CA ASP A 123 -11.93 14.34 16.08
C ASP A 123 -10.70 14.95 15.36
N ILE A 124 -10.77 15.14 14.04
CA ILE A 124 -9.68 15.69 13.22
C ILE A 124 -9.96 17.20 12.99
N ASP A 125 -9.14 18.07 13.57
CA ASP A 125 -9.31 19.52 13.48
C ASP A 125 -8.40 20.16 12.43
N ASP A 126 -8.79 20.07 11.15
CA ASP A 126 -8.18 20.79 10.02
C ASP A 126 -9.23 21.36 9.07
N ALA A 127 -8.82 22.25 8.17
CA ALA A 127 -9.72 22.94 7.27
C ALA A 127 -10.42 22.02 6.26
N GLU A 128 -9.71 21.03 5.74
CA GLU A 128 -10.23 20.06 4.76
C GLU A 128 -11.28 19.16 5.40
N THR A 129 -11.00 18.65 6.59
CA THR A 129 -11.93 17.82 7.38
C THR A 129 -13.22 18.57 7.71
N ARG A 130 -13.14 19.85 8.09
CA ARG A 130 -14.32 20.67 8.33
C ARG A 130 -15.20 20.82 7.09
N GLN A 131 -14.61 20.96 5.89
CA GLN A 131 -15.38 21.00 4.64
C GLN A 131 -16.12 19.69 4.38
N ILE A 132 -15.43 18.55 4.56
CA ILE A 132 -16.03 17.22 4.38
C ILE A 132 -17.17 17.02 5.38
N LEU A 133 -16.97 17.36 6.64
CA LEU A 133 -18.00 17.23 7.68
C LEU A 133 -19.26 18.05 7.39
N ILE A 134 -19.13 19.26 6.86
CA ILE A 134 -20.29 20.09 6.45
C ILE A 134 -21.00 19.44 5.27
N LEU A 135 -20.26 18.95 4.28
CA LEU A 135 -20.80 18.26 3.12
C LEU A 135 -21.57 17.00 3.55
N ASP A 136 -20.93 16.16 4.38
CA ASP A 136 -21.52 14.89 4.84
C ASP A 136 -22.75 15.13 5.72
N LYS A 137 -22.74 16.10 6.61
CA LYS A 137 -23.91 16.49 7.40
C LYS A 137 -25.05 16.99 6.50
N SER A 138 -24.76 17.78 5.47
CA SER A 138 -25.75 18.26 4.51
C SER A 138 -26.39 17.10 3.73
N SER A 139 -25.56 16.16 3.27
CA SER A 139 -26.00 14.97 2.53
C SER A 139 -26.77 14.00 3.42
N LEU A 140 -26.29 13.76 4.65
CA LEU A 140 -27.00 12.97 5.67
C LEU A 140 -28.36 13.59 5.98
N GLY A 141 -28.42 14.90 6.19
CA GLY A 141 -29.65 15.61 6.43
C GLY A 141 -30.64 15.47 5.27
N SER A 142 -30.16 15.51 4.03
CA SER A 142 -30.99 15.25 2.84
C SER A 142 -31.52 13.81 2.81
N CYS A 143 -30.69 12.81 3.12
CA CYS A 143 -31.13 11.41 3.23
C CYS A 143 -32.19 11.24 4.32
N LEU A 144 -31.99 11.82 5.50
CA LEU A 144 -32.94 11.76 6.60
C LEU A 144 -34.32 12.35 6.23
N ILE A 145 -34.35 13.40 5.40
CA ILE A 145 -35.61 13.94 4.88
C ILE A 145 -36.30 12.94 3.94
N GLU A 146 -35.56 12.30 3.05
CA GLU A 146 -36.12 11.33 2.09
C GLU A 146 -36.57 10.02 2.79
N THR A 147 -35.92 9.61 3.87
CA THR A 147 -36.33 8.47 4.70
C THR A 147 -37.39 8.81 5.74
N GLY A 148 -37.75 10.09 5.90
CA GLY A 148 -38.81 10.55 6.79
C GLY A 148 -38.38 10.87 8.23
N ASN A 149 -37.07 10.87 8.52
CA ASN A 149 -36.51 11.11 9.86
C ASN A 149 -36.25 12.58 10.14
N LEU A 150 -37.31 13.40 10.11
CA LEU A 150 -37.22 14.87 10.30
C LEU A 150 -36.68 15.27 11.67
N ASP A 151 -36.94 14.47 12.71
CA ASP A 151 -36.45 14.76 14.07
C ASP A 151 -34.94 14.71 14.15
N GLU A 152 -34.29 13.79 13.41
CA GLU A 152 -32.85 13.72 13.33
C GLU A 152 -32.25 14.74 12.35
N ALA A 153 -32.98 15.17 11.33
CA ALA A 153 -32.55 16.24 10.43
C ALA A 153 -32.58 17.64 11.08
N ALA A 154 -33.44 17.87 12.06
CA ALA A 154 -33.63 19.18 12.71
C ALA A 154 -32.36 19.74 13.38
N PRO A 155 -31.60 19.00 14.21
CA PRO A 155 -30.36 19.51 14.80
C PRO A 155 -29.31 19.85 13.74
N ILE A 156 -29.21 19.07 12.66
CA ILE A 156 -28.30 19.35 11.54
C ILE A 156 -28.71 20.64 10.84
N ALA A 157 -30.00 20.84 10.57
CA ALA A 157 -30.49 22.06 9.95
C ALA A 157 -30.24 23.31 10.83
N ASN A 158 -30.40 23.19 12.13
CA ASN A 158 -30.10 24.28 13.06
C ASN A 158 -28.60 24.62 13.09
N GLU A 159 -27.73 23.62 13.09
CA GLU A 159 -26.27 23.81 13.03
C GLU A 159 -25.90 24.53 11.73
N LEU A 160 -26.27 23.97 10.59
CA LEU A 160 -25.86 24.47 9.28
C LEU A 160 -26.46 25.81 8.92
N SER A 161 -27.71 26.11 9.34
CA SER A 161 -28.33 27.41 9.15
C SER A 161 -27.70 28.55 9.97
N SER A 162 -26.93 28.22 11.01
CA SER A 162 -26.15 29.20 11.79
C SER A 162 -24.86 29.65 11.13
N LEU A 163 -24.40 28.94 10.08
CA LEU A 163 -23.18 29.28 9.35
C LEU A 163 -23.39 30.55 8.51
N PRO A 164 -22.37 31.44 8.42
CA PRO A 164 -22.46 32.63 7.56
C PRO A 164 -22.58 32.24 6.07
N HIS A 165 -23.48 32.88 5.32
CA HIS A 165 -23.73 32.60 3.90
C HIS A 165 -22.53 32.75 2.97
N LYS A 166 -21.54 33.54 3.33
CA LYS A 166 -20.29 33.71 2.60
C LYS A 166 -19.15 32.93 3.24
N ASN A 167 -19.46 31.78 3.84
CA ASN A 167 -18.45 30.89 4.34
C ASN A 167 -17.94 30.00 3.17
N ASP A 168 -16.62 29.92 2.98
CA ASP A 168 -15.99 29.07 1.95
C ASP A 168 -16.34 27.58 2.10
N PHE A 169 -16.93 27.17 3.22
CA PHE A 169 -17.35 25.80 3.52
C PHE A 169 -18.81 25.50 3.17
N VAL A 170 -19.65 26.52 3.00
CA VAL A 170 -21.06 26.33 2.62
C VAL A 170 -21.13 26.13 1.11
N ASN A 171 -21.76 25.05 0.67
CA ASN A 171 -21.81 24.62 -0.72
C ASN A 171 -23.25 24.31 -1.17
N ALA A 172 -23.41 23.87 -2.41
CA ALA A 172 -24.67 23.45 -2.99
C ALA A 172 -25.43 22.44 -2.13
N SER A 173 -24.77 21.39 -1.62
CA SER A 173 -25.41 20.40 -0.76
C SER A 173 -26.05 21.00 0.49
N THR A 174 -25.42 22.03 1.08
CA THR A 174 -25.94 22.72 2.28
C THR A 174 -27.20 23.50 1.96
N TYR A 175 -27.21 24.30 0.90
CA TYR A 175 -28.39 25.08 0.51
C TYR A 175 -29.53 24.15 0.07
N LEU A 176 -29.26 23.12 -0.67
CA LEU A 176 -30.23 22.10 -1.08
C LEU A 176 -30.87 21.42 0.13
N PHE A 177 -30.05 20.97 1.11
CA PHE A 177 -30.59 20.38 2.33
C PHE A 177 -31.48 21.33 3.11
N LEU A 178 -31.03 22.55 3.34
CA LEU A 178 -31.80 23.54 4.09
C LEU A 178 -33.10 23.93 3.36
N ALA A 179 -33.08 24.07 2.04
CA ALA A 179 -34.27 24.32 1.24
C ALA A 179 -35.30 23.18 1.40
N LYS A 180 -34.85 21.92 1.28
CA LYS A 180 -35.69 20.72 1.49
C LYS A 180 -36.23 20.64 2.90
N TYR A 181 -35.39 20.89 3.92
CA TYR A 181 -35.82 20.86 5.32
C TYR A 181 -36.90 21.86 5.62
N TYR A 182 -36.68 23.17 5.28
CA TYR A 182 -37.65 24.20 5.53
C TYR A 182 -38.93 24.06 4.71
N ASP A 183 -38.87 23.48 3.52
CA ASP A 183 -40.06 23.11 2.75
C ASP A 183 -40.90 22.02 3.49
N LYS A 184 -40.22 20.98 4.03
CA LYS A 184 -40.91 19.92 4.79
C LYS A 184 -41.54 20.42 6.09
N VAL A 185 -40.91 21.31 6.81
CA VAL A 185 -41.47 21.90 8.05
C VAL A 185 -42.40 23.08 7.76
N LYS A 186 -42.68 23.40 6.49
CA LYS A 186 -43.63 24.43 6.04
C LYS A 186 -43.19 25.85 6.37
N ASP A 187 -41.93 26.12 6.59
CA ASP A 187 -41.34 27.46 6.65
C ASP A 187 -40.98 27.93 5.22
N MET A 188 -42.03 28.42 4.52
CA MET A 188 -41.90 28.76 3.09
C MET A 188 -40.98 29.95 2.82
N GLU A 189 -40.85 30.87 3.81
CA GLU A 189 -39.97 32.02 3.69
C GLU A 189 -38.49 31.59 3.68
N LYS A 190 -38.11 30.78 4.66
CA LYS A 190 -36.73 30.21 4.69
C LYS A 190 -36.46 29.27 3.54
N ALA A 191 -37.42 28.40 3.17
CA ALA A 191 -37.26 27.55 2.01
C ALA A 191 -36.95 28.37 0.76
N LYS A 192 -37.69 29.46 0.49
CA LYS A 192 -37.43 30.34 -0.65
C LYS A 192 -36.07 31.03 -0.55
N GLN A 193 -35.69 31.48 0.64
CA GLN A 193 -34.38 32.09 0.87
C GLN A 193 -33.21 31.15 0.47
N TYR A 194 -33.28 29.88 0.91
CA TYR A 194 -32.23 28.90 0.57
C TYR A 194 -32.27 28.48 -0.90
N ILE A 195 -33.44 28.45 -1.54
CA ILE A 195 -33.55 28.27 -3.00
C ILE A 195 -32.86 29.41 -3.73
N ASP A 196 -33.05 30.65 -3.34
CA ASP A 196 -32.39 31.79 -3.96
C ASP A 196 -30.86 31.77 -3.74
N TYR A 197 -30.38 31.32 -2.58
CA TYR A 197 -28.97 31.14 -2.33
C TYR A 197 -28.35 30.02 -3.20
N GLU A 198 -29.06 28.91 -3.40
CA GLU A 198 -28.61 27.84 -4.29
C GLU A 198 -28.53 28.32 -5.74
N ILE A 199 -29.51 29.05 -6.23
CA ILE A 199 -29.51 29.63 -7.59
C ILE A 199 -28.36 30.63 -7.76
N ASP A 200 -28.07 31.45 -6.76
CA ASP A 200 -26.92 32.36 -6.76
C ASP A 200 -25.59 31.55 -6.78
N TYR A 201 -25.50 30.48 -5.99
CA TYR A 201 -24.36 29.61 -5.97
C TYR A 201 -24.09 28.94 -7.32
N ILE A 202 -25.12 28.38 -7.98
CA ILE A 202 -25.01 27.80 -9.33
C ILE A 202 -24.48 28.83 -10.33
N SER A 203 -25.01 30.06 -10.28
CA SER A 203 -24.61 31.15 -11.18
C SER A 203 -23.14 31.56 -11.07
N ASN A 204 -22.53 31.38 -9.89
CA ASN A 204 -21.16 31.80 -9.61
C ASN A 204 -20.19 30.61 -9.43
N CYS A 205 -20.63 29.36 -9.67
CA CYS A 205 -19.85 28.16 -9.41
C CYS A 205 -18.65 28.06 -10.36
N THR A 206 -17.43 27.96 -9.78
CA THR A 206 -16.19 27.83 -10.55
C THR A 206 -15.85 26.40 -10.94
N ALA A 207 -16.49 25.41 -10.30
CA ALA A 207 -16.26 23.99 -10.52
C ALA A 207 -17.59 23.22 -10.66
N PRO A 208 -18.41 23.53 -11.69
CA PRO A 208 -19.80 23.03 -11.80
C PRO A 208 -19.89 21.50 -11.93
N LEU A 209 -18.87 20.84 -12.45
CA LEU A 209 -18.85 19.38 -12.54
C LEU A 209 -18.75 18.70 -11.18
N LEU A 210 -18.05 19.29 -10.22
CA LEU A 210 -17.92 18.73 -8.88
C LEU A 210 -19.22 18.86 -8.06
N SER A 211 -20.07 19.84 -8.40
CA SER A 211 -21.37 20.07 -7.76
C SER A 211 -22.55 19.59 -8.63
N SER A 212 -22.29 18.88 -9.73
CA SER A 212 -23.34 18.53 -10.70
C SER A 212 -24.44 17.64 -10.08
N ASP A 213 -24.11 16.78 -9.17
CA ASP A 213 -25.06 15.88 -8.51
C ASP A 213 -26.02 16.65 -7.58
N ASP A 214 -25.50 17.64 -6.85
CA ASP A 214 -26.32 18.55 -6.03
C ASP A 214 -27.27 19.37 -6.90
N PHE A 215 -26.78 19.92 -8.01
CA PHE A 215 -27.61 20.69 -8.94
C PHE A 215 -28.70 19.83 -9.58
N GLN A 216 -28.40 18.58 -9.96
CA GLN A 216 -29.42 17.63 -10.42
C GLN A 216 -30.48 17.35 -9.36
N SER A 217 -30.04 17.13 -8.11
CA SER A 217 -30.94 16.90 -6.97
C SER A 217 -31.79 18.13 -6.66
N PHE A 218 -31.22 19.32 -6.82
CA PHE A 218 -31.93 20.58 -6.66
C PHE A 218 -33.03 20.79 -7.72
N LEU A 219 -32.74 20.55 -8.99
CA LEU A 219 -33.73 20.60 -10.07
C LEU A 219 -34.87 19.61 -9.84
N ARG A 220 -34.56 18.37 -9.40
CA ARG A 220 -35.59 17.38 -9.04
C ARG A 220 -36.47 17.89 -7.89
N PHE A 221 -35.87 18.46 -6.84
CA PHE A 221 -36.59 19.02 -5.71
C PHE A 221 -37.56 20.13 -6.13
N LEU A 222 -37.13 21.10 -6.93
CA LEU A 222 -37.95 22.17 -7.42
C LEU A 222 -39.13 21.68 -8.26
N LEU A 223 -38.89 20.69 -9.10
CA LEU A 223 -39.93 20.09 -9.94
C LEU A 223 -40.96 19.31 -9.11
N ILE A 224 -40.52 18.48 -8.16
CA ILE A 224 -41.41 17.69 -7.33
C ILE A 224 -42.28 18.58 -6.40
N THR A 225 -41.75 19.71 -5.96
CA THR A 225 -42.45 20.66 -5.11
C THR A 225 -43.32 21.65 -5.87
N GLY A 226 -43.35 21.56 -7.22
CA GLY A 226 -44.18 22.43 -8.07
C GLY A 226 -43.66 23.88 -8.18
N ARG A 227 -42.39 24.11 -7.86
CA ARG A 227 -41.75 25.43 -7.92
C ARG A 227 -41.22 25.72 -9.33
N TYR A 228 -42.11 25.75 -10.31
CA TYR A 228 -41.76 25.78 -11.74
C TYR A 228 -41.01 27.03 -12.19
N GLU A 229 -41.28 28.19 -11.59
CA GLU A 229 -40.55 29.43 -11.88
C GLU A 229 -39.08 29.33 -11.45
N ASP A 230 -38.82 28.82 -10.26
CA ASP A 230 -37.48 28.62 -9.74
C ASP A 230 -36.75 27.49 -10.52
N PHE A 231 -37.52 26.44 -10.90
CA PHE A 231 -37.00 25.35 -11.73
C PHE A 231 -36.43 25.84 -13.06
N ILE A 232 -37.21 26.62 -13.82
CA ILE A 232 -36.75 27.13 -15.12
C ILE A 232 -35.54 28.05 -14.95
N ARG A 233 -35.55 28.94 -13.95
CA ARG A 233 -34.39 29.78 -13.65
C ARG A 233 -33.12 29.00 -13.36
N ALA A 234 -33.18 27.98 -12.50
CA ALA A 234 -32.02 27.12 -12.16
C ALA A 234 -31.61 26.24 -13.35
N TYR A 235 -32.59 25.70 -14.10
CA TYR A 235 -32.35 24.86 -15.26
C TYR A 235 -31.59 25.62 -16.37
N ASP A 236 -32.02 26.83 -16.73
CA ASP A 236 -31.38 27.60 -17.79
C ASP A 236 -29.94 27.96 -17.43
N ILE A 237 -29.67 28.36 -16.18
CA ILE A 237 -28.32 28.66 -15.69
C ILE A 237 -27.44 27.38 -15.76
N PHE A 238 -27.91 26.27 -15.21
CA PHE A 238 -27.17 25.03 -15.19
C PHE A 238 -26.91 24.49 -16.62
N LYS A 239 -27.89 24.59 -17.49
CA LYS A 239 -27.75 24.20 -18.91
C LYS A 239 -26.69 25.03 -19.62
N GLU A 240 -26.67 26.36 -19.47
CA GLU A 240 -25.66 27.24 -20.08
C GLU A 240 -24.24 26.89 -19.66
N ILE A 241 -24.06 26.39 -18.44
CA ILE A 241 -22.76 25.99 -17.90
C ILE A 241 -22.35 24.61 -18.41
N ILE A 242 -23.26 23.64 -18.43
CA ILE A 242 -22.96 22.22 -18.67
C ILE A 242 -22.99 21.86 -20.15
N GLU A 243 -23.91 22.40 -20.95
CA GLU A 243 -24.07 22.03 -22.37
C GLU A 243 -22.78 22.19 -23.19
N PRO A 244 -21.95 23.24 -23.01
CA PRO A 244 -20.67 23.39 -23.69
C PRO A 244 -19.62 22.32 -23.37
N MET A 245 -19.75 21.63 -22.21
CA MET A 245 -18.82 20.57 -21.79
C MET A 245 -19.06 19.24 -22.49
N ASN A 246 -20.21 19.10 -23.17
CA ASN A 246 -20.60 17.95 -24.00
C ASN A 246 -20.46 16.59 -23.25
N ILE A 247 -20.97 16.54 -22.03
CA ILE A 247 -20.94 15.31 -21.21
C ILE A 247 -22.29 14.60 -21.37
N ASP A 248 -22.28 13.41 -21.97
CA ASP A 248 -23.49 12.66 -22.36
C ASP A 248 -24.43 12.40 -21.19
N SER A 249 -23.90 12.01 -20.01
CA SER A 249 -24.71 11.77 -18.81
C SER A 249 -25.44 13.02 -18.33
N GLN A 250 -24.80 14.17 -18.41
CA GLN A 250 -25.38 15.45 -17.99
C GLN A 250 -26.43 15.92 -19.00
N ASN A 251 -26.16 15.80 -20.28
CA ASN A 251 -27.10 16.13 -21.35
C ASN A 251 -28.35 15.22 -21.32
N LEU A 252 -28.16 13.93 -21.04
CA LEU A 252 -29.26 12.97 -20.82
C LEU A 252 -30.13 13.41 -19.63
N PHE A 253 -29.51 13.76 -18.49
CA PHE A 253 -30.24 14.25 -17.31
C PHE A 253 -31.04 15.50 -17.60
N LEU A 254 -30.41 16.53 -18.18
CA LEU A 254 -31.07 17.81 -18.52
C LEU A 254 -32.28 17.58 -19.45
N THR A 255 -32.14 16.70 -20.45
CA THR A 255 -33.23 16.38 -21.34
C THR A 255 -34.37 15.64 -20.64
N LYS A 256 -34.02 14.68 -19.77
CA LYS A 256 -34.98 13.90 -19.01
C LYS A 256 -35.81 14.73 -18.03
N ILE A 257 -35.13 15.63 -17.30
CA ILE A 257 -35.81 16.50 -16.32
C ILE A 257 -36.71 17.53 -17.03
N LEU A 258 -36.30 18.01 -18.21
CA LEU A 258 -37.07 18.92 -19.04
C LEU A 258 -38.34 18.25 -19.61
N CYS A 259 -38.24 17.00 -20.07
CA CYS A 259 -39.41 16.21 -20.48
C CYS A 259 -40.43 16.09 -19.35
N ARG A 260 -39.94 15.81 -18.13
CA ARG A 260 -40.80 15.73 -16.95
C ARG A 260 -41.48 17.07 -16.65
N TYR A 261 -40.74 18.18 -16.72
CA TYR A 261 -41.29 19.52 -16.53
C TYR A 261 -42.41 19.81 -17.55
N TYR A 262 -42.20 19.59 -18.85
CA TYR A 262 -43.21 19.84 -19.88
C TYR A 262 -44.45 18.96 -19.69
N ASN A 263 -44.26 17.74 -19.27
CA ASN A 263 -45.38 16.84 -18.91
C ASN A 263 -46.18 17.34 -17.71
N GLU A 264 -45.55 17.84 -16.65
CA GLU A 264 -46.23 18.37 -15.46
C GLU A 264 -47.03 19.65 -15.75
N ILE A 265 -46.53 20.50 -16.64
CA ILE A 265 -47.26 21.73 -17.04
C ILE A 265 -48.17 21.51 -18.24
N ASN A 266 -48.30 20.28 -18.78
CA ASN A 266 -49.15 19.90 -19.93
C ASN A 266 -48.77 20.64 -21.24
N ASP A 267 -47.49 20.95 -21.41
CA ASP A 267 -46.94 21.59 -22.62
C ASP A 267 -46.55 20.52 -23.69
N ILE A 268 -47.53 20.04 -24.44
CA ILE A 268 -47.38 18.96 -25.41
C ILE A 268 -46.48 19.39 -26.59
N ASP A 269 -46.53 20.66 -26.97
CA ASP A 269 -45.79 21.16 -28.11
C ASP A 269 -44.27 21.12 -27.88
N ASN A 270 -43.82 21.43 -26.67
CA ASN A 270 -42.42 21.36 -26.28
C ASN A 270 -42.01 19.95 -25.76
N LEU A 271 -42.98 19.18 -25.24
CA LEU A 271 -42.72 17.82 -24.79
C LEU A 271 -42.28 16.88 -25.92
N TYR A 272 -42.93 16.94 -27.08
CA TYR A 272 -42.65 16.01 -28.18
C TYR A 272 -41.21 16.11 -28.73
N PRO A 273 -40.68 17.34 -29.05
CA PRO A 273 -39.28 17.47 -29.45
C PRO A 273 -38.29 17.04 -28.33
N ALA A 274 -38.63 17.31 -27.07
CA ALA A 274 -37.78 16.92 -25.95
C ALA A 274 -37.71 15.37 -25.78
N LEU A 275 -38.83 14.66 -25.95
CA LEU A 275 -38.87 13.19 -25.94
C LEU A 275 -38.07 12.57 -27.09
N LYS A 276 -38.10 13.17 -28.29
CA LYS A 276 -37.28 12.71 -29.41
C LYS A 276 -35.78 12.81 -29.10
N ARG A 277 -35.38 13.96 -28.49
CA ARG A 277 -33.99 14.20 -28.06
C ARG A 277 -33.59 13.25 -26.95
N LEU A 278 -34.51 12.96 -25.99
CA LEU A 278 -34.30 11.99 -24.93
C LEU A 278 -34.02 10.60 -25.49
N TYR A 279 -34.82 10.17 -26.47
CA TYR A 279 -34.60 8.86 -27.10
C TYR A 279 -33.21 8.78 -27.79
N GLU A 280 -32.75 9.85 -28.47
CA GLU A 280 -31.42 9.90 -29.08
C GLU A 280 -30.31 9.78 -28.04
N TYR A 281 -30.41 10.50 -26.91
CA TYR A 281 -29.44 10.41 -25.80
C TYR A 281 -29.48 9.05 -25.11
N GLU A 282 -30.64 8.44 -24.93
CA GLU A 282 -30.74 7.10 -24.31
C GLU A 282 -30.10 6.01 -25.17
N GLN A 283 -30.24 6.09 -26.53
CA GLN A 283 -29.55 5.16 -27.40
C GLN A 283 -28.02 5.35 -27.35
N LEU A 284 -27.54 6.58 -27.35
CA LEU A 284 -26.10 6.86 -27.17
C LEU A 284 -25.58 6.38 -25.81
N ALA A 285 -26.32 6.61 -24.75
CA ALA A 285 -25.96 6.15 -23.41
C ALA A 285 -25.90 4.62 -23.31
N LEU A 286 -26.81 3.90 -23.98
CA LEU A 286 -26.80 2.42 -24.04
C LEU A 286 -25.55 1.90 -24.75
N GLU A 287 -25.15 2.51 -25.86
CA GLU A 287 -23.93 2.14 -26.59
C GLU A 287 -22.69 2.42 -25.78
N THR A 288 -22.62 3.60 -25.14
CA THR A 288 -21.52 4.02 -24.27
C THR A 288 -21.38 3.10 -23.03
N ASN A 289 -22.50 2.75 -22.39
CA ASN A 289 -22.49 1.84 -21.25
C ASN A 289 -22.01 0.43 -21.63
N ARG A 290 -22.42 -0.10 -22.77
CA ARG A 290 -21.90 -1.39 -23.26
C ARG A 290 -20.40 -1.35 -23.52
N ALA A 291 -19.91 -0.31 -24.14
CA ALA A 291 -18.48 -0.12 -24.37
C ALA A 291 -17.70 0.01 -23.04
N ASN A 292 -18.25 0.73 -22.07
CA ASN A 292 -17.68 0.88 -20.75
C ASN A 292 -17.65 -0.43 -19.94
N GLU A 293 -18.71 -1.24 -20.01
CA GLU A 293 -18.77 -2.57 -19.37
C GLU A 293 -17.72 -3.52 -19.95
N LEU A 294 -17.57 -3.54 -21.29
CA LEU A 294 -16.54 -4.33 -21.96
C LEU A 294 -15.12 -3.86 -21.57
N ALA A 295 -14.90 -2.55 -21.55
CA ALA A 295 -13.61 -1.97 -21.16
C ALA A 295 -13.30 -2.25 -19.67
N ALA A 296 -14.31 -2.24 -18.79
CA ALA A 296 -14.17 -2.62 -17.38
C ALA A 296 -13.79 -4.09 -17.22
N LEU A 297 -14.45 -4.98 -17.98
CA LEU A 297 -14.13 -6.40 -17.97
C LEU A 297 -12.71 -6.67 -18.46
N ASP A 298 -12.30 -6.03 -19.53
CA ASP A 298 -10.96 -6.14 -20.11
C ASP A 298 -9.88 -5.62 -19.16
N PHE A 299 -10.17 -4.51 -18.46
CA PHE A 299 -9.29 -3.97 -17.43
C PHE A 299 -9.14 -4.92 -16.24
N ARG A 300 -10.25 -5.48 -15.71
CA ARG A 300 -10.21 -6.46 -14.62
C ARG A 300 -9.37 -7.69 -14.99
N LEU A 301 -9.63 -8.26 -16.17
CA LEU A 301 -8.87 -9.42 -16.65
C LEU A 301 -7.37 -9.10 -16.80
N SER A 302 -7.06 -7.91 -17.30
CA SER A 302 -5.67 -7.45 -17.45
C SER A 302 -5.00 -7.23 -16.08
N PHE A 303 -5.72 -6.65 -15.12
CA PHE A 303 -5.23 -6.40 -13.77
C PHE A 303 -4.99 -7.73 -13.01
N GLU A 304 -5.92 -8.68 -13.07
CA GLU A 304 -5.74 -9.99 -12.46
C GLU A 304 -4.57 -10.75 -13.06
N ASN A 305 -4.36 -10.67 -14.37
CA ASN A 305 -3.22 -11.30 -15.04
C ASN A 305 -1.89 -10.66 -14.61
N ILE A 306 -1.82 -9.33 -14.47
CA ILE A 306 -0.63 -8.62 -14.00
C ILE A 306 -0.33 -8.97 -12.56
N LYS A 307 -1.34 -8.99 -11.68
CA LYS A 307 -1.22 -9.38 -10.28
C LYS A 307 -0.71 -10.81 -10.14
N HIS A 308 -1.30 -11.75 -10.87
CA HIS A 308 -0.86 -13.16 -10.87
C HIS A 308 0.61 -13.30 -11.32
N LYS A 309 1.00 -12.55 -12.35
CA LYS A 309 2.38 -12.56 -12.83
C LYS A 309 3.38 -11.93 -11.85
N GLN A 310 2.93 -10.92 -11.11
CA GLN A 310 3.73 -10.30 -10.05
C GLN A 310 3.93 -11.27 -8.88
N ASP A 311 2.89 -11.98 -8.44
CA ASP A 311 2.97 -12.99 -7.40
C ASP A 311 3.89 -14.14 -7.81
N GLU A 312 3.82 -14.62 -9.07
CA GLU A 312 4.75 -15.62 -9.61
C GLU A 312 6.21 -15.14 -9.58
N LEU A 313 6.47 -13.87 -9.95
CA LEU A 313 7.81 -13.29 -9.93
C LEU A 313 8.36 -13.14 -8.52
N ILE A 314 7.52 -12.76 -7.54
CA ILE A 314 7.90 -12.68 -6.12
C ILE A 314 8.31 -14.09 -5.63
N LEU A 315 7.49 -15.10 -5.89
CA LEU A 315 7.74 -16.48 -5.49
C LEU A 315 9.02 -17.04 -6.12
N GLU A 316 9.25 -16.79 -7.41
CA GLU A 316 10.47 -17.20 -8.09
C GLU A 316 11.71 -16.46 -7.57
N ASN A 317 11.59 -15.18 -7.25
CA ASN A 317 12.67 -14.38 -6.65
C ASN A 317 13.07 -14.91 -5.27
N GLU A 318 12.10 -15.26 -4.43
CA GLU A 318 12.35 -15.91 -3.13
C GLU A 318 13.04 -17.28 -3.32
N ARG A 319 12.57 -18.07 -4.27
CA ARG A 319 13.17 -19.37 -4.60
C ARG A 319 14.60 -19.23 -5.07
N LEU A 320 14.87 -18.25 -5.93
CA LEU A 320 16.21 -17.95 -6.41
C LEU A 320 17.13 -17.45 -5.29
N LYS A 321 16.63 -16.61 -4.37
CA LYS A 321 17.37 -16.17 -3.17
C LYS A 321 17.76 -17.36 -2.29
N VAL A 322 16.83 -18.25 -1.99
CA VAL A 322 17.10 -19.47 -1.19
C VAL A 322 18.14 -20.34 -1.91
N LYS A 323 17.99 -20.57 -3.21
CA LYS A 323 18.94 -21.37 -3.99
C LYS A 323 20.34 -20.75 -4.04
N ALA A 324 20.43 -19.42 -4.20
CA ALA A 324 21.71 -18.71 -4.22
C ALA A 324 22.39 -18.66 -2.84
N SER A 325 21.63 -18.77 -1.74
CA SER A 325 22.12 -18.67 -0.37
C SER A 325 22.40 -20.03 0.32
N THR A 326 22.12 -21.16 -0.35
CA THR A 326 22.26 -22.50 0.22
C THR A 326 23.45 -23.23 -0.43
N ASP A 327 24.20 -24.02 0.35
CA ASP A 327 25.25 -24.92 -0.16
C ASP A 327 24.62 -26.22 -0.67
N GLU A 328 24.85 -26.54 -1.96
CA GLU A 328 24.21 -27.66 -2.64
C GLU A 328 24.58 -29.02 -2.04
N LEU A 329 25.79 -29.19 -1.47
CA LEU A 329 26.23 -30.43 -0.88
C LEU A 329 25.62 -30.69 0.49
N THR A 330 25.58 -29.64 1.32
CA THR A 330 25.29 -29.76 2.75
C THR A 330 23.88 -29.31 3.13
N GLY A 331 23.22 -28.49 2.30
CA GLY A 331 21.87 -27.99 2.53
C GLY A 331 21.72 -26.99 3.68
N ILE A 332 22.84 -26.47 4.24
CA ILE A 332 22.88 -25.30 5.12
C ILE A 332 23.23 -24.06 4.31
N ALA A 333 23.23 -22.89 4.93
CA ALA A 333 23.62 -21.66 4.23
C ALA A 333 25.04 -21.78 3.62
N ASN A 334 25.24 -21.18 2.48
CA ASN A 334 26.57 -20.99 1.92
C ASN A 334 27.18 -19.66 2.38
N ARG A 335 28.40 -19.37 1.94
CA ARG A 335 29.11 -18.12 2.26
C ARG A 335 28.31 -16.86 1.92
N PHE A 336 27.59 -16.88 0.78
CA PHE A 336 26.76 -15.72 0.38
C PHE A 336 25.58 -15.51 1.34
N GLY A 337 24.84 -16.60 1.67
CA GLY A 337 23.76 -16.55 2.64
C GLY A 337 24.21 -16.15 4.03
N PHE A 338 25.39 -16.65 4.47
CA PHE A 338 26.00 -16.24 5.74
C PHE A 338 26.28 -14.72 5.77
N ASN A 339 26.96 -14.20 4.76
CA ASN A 339 27.35 -12.80 4.73
C ASN A 339 26.13 -11.85 4.77
N ALA A 340 25.07 -12.17 4.04
CA ALA A 340 23.84 -11.37 4.03
C ALA A 340 23.19 -11.35 5.44
N THR A 341 23.04 -12.51 6.07
CA THR A 341 22.48 -12.63 7.43
C THR A 341 23.39 -11.98 8.48
N PHE A 342 24.71 -12.12 8.33
CA PHE A 342 25.68 -11.57 9.27
C PHE A 342 25.63 -10.04 9.30
N GLU A 343 25.61 -9.37 8.15
CA GLU A 343 25.46 -7.90 8.09
C GLU A 343 24.15 -7.42 8.73
N GLU A 344 23.04 -8.11 8.45
CA GLU A 344 21.74 -7.77 9.06
C GLU A 344 21.79 -7.90 10.60
N LYS A 345 22.28 -9.04 11.09
CA LYS A 345 22.34 -9.32 12.55
C LYS A 345 23.38 -8.47 13.26
N PHE A 346 24.49 -8.13 12.62
CA PHE A 346 25.49 -7.22 13.16
C PHE A 346 24.92 -5.81 13.35
N ASN A 347 24.20 -5.30 12.35
CA ASN A 347 23.52 -4.01 12.46
C ASN A 347 22.41 -4.02 13.54
N TYR A 348 21.69 -5.13 13.68
CA TYR A 348 20.72 -5.31 14.76
C TYR A 348 21.40 -5.29 16.15
N ALA A 349 22.51 -6.03 16.31
CA ALA A 349 23.28 -6.09 17.55
C ALA A 349 23.84 -4.70 17.93
N TYR A 350 24.35 -3.96 16.95
CA TYR A 350 24.81 -2.58 17.14
C TYR A 350 23.71 -1.65 17.66
N LYS A 351 22.54 -1.65 17.00
CA LYS A 351 21.40 -0.79 17.38
C LYS A 351 20.84 -1.12 18.76
N ASN A 352 20.84 -2.39 19.14
CA ASN A 352 20.21 -2.86 20.37
C ASN A 352 21.22 -3.15 21.50
N LYS A 353 22.52 -2.87 21.28
CA LYS A 353 23.60 -3.15 22.23
C LYS A 353 23.61 -4.60 22.71
N LYS A 354 23.47 -5.53 21.75
CA LYS A 354 23.42 -6.97 21.99
C LYS A 354 24.75 -7.61 21.62
N LEU A 355 25.08 -8.70 22.32
CA LEU A 355 26.27 -9.48 22.03
C LEU A 355 26.07 -10.27 20.72
N ILE A 356 27.08 -10.26 19.87
CA ILE A 356 27.18 -11.07 18.65
C ILE A 356 28.52 -11.81 18.65
N GLY A 357 28.50 -13.07 18.24
CA GLY A 357 29.68 -13.91 18.13
C GLY A 357 29.74 -14.66 16.81
N VAL A 358 30.94 -15.04 16.42
CA VAL A 358 31.21 -15.90 15.26
C VAL A 358 32.07 -17.05 15.72
N ASP A 359 31.62 -18.28 15.44
CA ASP A 359 32.43 -19.50 15.56
C ASP A 359 32.85 -19.94 14.17
N PHE A 360 34.13 -19.84 13.89
CA PHE A 360 34.73 -20.31 12.65
C PHE A 360 35.46 -21.62 12.92
N PHE A 361 35.09 -22.71 12.23
CA PHE A 361 35.70 -24.00 12.49
C PHE A 361 35.99 -24.80 11.25
N ASP A 362 36.92 -25.76 11.36
CA ASP A 362 37.47 -26.57 10.27
C ASP A 362 37.63 -28.01 10.74
N LEU A 363 37.42 -28.96 9.84
CA LEU A 363 37.61 -30.38 10.12
C LEU A 363 39.09 -30.74 10.19
N ASP A 364 39.53 -31.29 11.31
CA ASP A 364 40.92 -31.63 11.51
C ASP A 364 41.41 -32.72 10.56
N ASN A 365 42.54 -32.43 9.88
CA ASN A 365 43.18 -33.32 8.93
C ASN A 365 42.28 -33.81 7.77
N PHE A 366 41.29 -33.04 7.35
CA PHE A 366 40.30 -33.42 6.36
C PHE A 366 40.93 -33.75 4.98
N LYS A 367 42.04 -33.11 4.60
CA LYS A 367 42.81 -33.48 3.41
C LYS A 367 43.31 -34.94 3.50
N SER A 368 43.88 -35.34 4.63
CA SER A 368 44.30 -36.71 4.86
C SER A 368 43.13 -37.72 4.85
N TYR A 369 41.96 -37.29 5.32
CA TYR A 369 40.71 -38.05 5.23
C TYR A 369 40.35 -38.31 3.76
N ASN A 370 40.33 -37.27 2.92
CA ASN A 370 40.06 -37.39 1.49
C ASN A 370 41.08 -38.27 0.76
N ASP A 371 42.37 -38.12 1.10
CA ASP A 371 43.43 -38.91 0.53
C ASP A 371 43.29 -40.42 0.90
N THR A 372 42.76 -40.70 2.09
CA THR A 372 42.58 -42.08 2.59
C THR A 372 41.29 -42.74 2.07
N TYR A 373 40.16 -42.00 2.07
CA TYR A 373 38.82 -42.57 1.83
C TYR A 373 38.18 -42.14 0.52
N GLY A 374 38.81 -41.20 -0.19
CA GLY A 374 38.29 -40.60 -1.42
C GLY A 374 37.24 -39.47 -1.21
N HIS A 375 37.12 -38.59 -2.20
CA HIS A 375 36.24 -37.42 -2.15
C HIS A 375 34.74 -37.72 -1.93
N LEU A 376 34.24 -38.86 -2.39
CA LEU A 376 32.84 -39.27 -2.15
C LEU A 376 32.57 -39.49 -0.65
N LYS A 377 33.52 -40.11 0.06
CA LYS A 377 33.44 -40.28 1.50
C LYS A 377 33.62 -38.93 2.24
N GLY A 378 34.50 -38.06 1.71
CA GLY A 378 34.63 -36.69 2.20
C GLY A 378 33.35 -35.90 2.11
N ASN A 379 32.67 -35.96 0.97
CA ASN A 379 31.35 -35.32 0.80
C ASN A 379 30.33 -35.88 1.80
N THR A 380 30.28 -37.19 2.02
CA THR A 380 29.41 -37.80 3.04
C THR A 380 29.74 -37.33 4.45
N CYS A 381 31.04 -37.16 4.76
CA CYS A 381 31.50 -36.60 6.03
C CYS A 381 30.98 -35.17 6.21
N LEU A 382 31.21 -34.31 5.23
CA LEU A 382 30.72 -32.91 5.26
C LEU A 382 29.21 -32.81 5.43
N THR A 383 28.44 -33.69 4.74
CA THR A 383 26.97 -33.73 4.90
C THR A 383 26.55 -34.15 6.31
N LYS A 384 27.26 -35.12 6.93
CA LYS A 384 27.00 -35.53 8.32
C LYS A 384 27.29 -34.41 9.30
N ILE A 385 28.41 -33.71 9.16
CA ILE A 385 28.78 -32.56 9.99
C ILE A 385 27.73 -31.46 9.84
N ALA A 386 27.34 -31.13 8.61
CA ALA A 386 26.30 -30.13 8.36
C ALA A 386 24.93 -30.50 8.96
N THR A 387 24.58 -31.82 8.91
CA THR A 387 23.34 -32.31 9.53
C THR A 387 23.38 -32.17 11.07
N CYS A 388 24.54 -32.52 11.66
CA CYS A 388 24.77 -32.29 13.08
C CYS A 388 24.66 -30.79 13.41
N LEU A 389 25.32 -29.92 12.67
CA LEU A 389 25.31 -28.49 12.85
C LEU A 389 23.91 -27.89 12.68
N LYS A 390 23.13 -28.39 11.73
CA LYS A 390 21.74 -27.99 11.49
C LYS A 390 20.83 -28.28 12.70
N SER A 391 21.12 -29.31 13.50
CA SER A 391 20.35 -29.62 14.71
C SER A 391 20.51 -28.57 15.81
N PHE A 392 21.54 -27.74 15.77
CA PHE A 392 21.75 -26.60 16.66
C PHE A 392 21.07 -25.30 16.16
N SER A 393 20.58 -25.29 14.91
CA SER A 393 19.97 -24.07 14.34
C SER A 393 18.80 -23.57 15.19
N SER A 394 18.80 -22.26 15.46
CA SER A 394 17.75 -21.57 16.20
C SER A 394 17.69 -20.11 15.75
N VAL A 395 16.83 -19.30 16.35
CA VAL A 395 16.78 -17.85 16.11
C VAL A 395 18.14 -17.18 16.39
N ASN A 396 18.90 -17.74 17.35
CA ASN A 396 20.16 -17.19 17.82
C ASN A 396 21.40 -17.90 17.25
N ILE A 397 21.24 -19.03 16.53
CA ILE A 397 22.33 -19.85 16.01
C ILE A 397 22.10 -20.09 14.51
N TYR A 398 22.93 -19.49 13.67
CA TYR A 398 22.81 -19.57 12.20
C TYR A 398 24.07 -20.22 11.60
N PRO A 399 24.00 -21.50 11.23
CA PRO A 399 25.14 -22.22 10.66
C PRO A 399 25.23 -22.07 9.15
N ALA A 400 26.47 -22.02 8.64
CA ALA A 400 26.77 -22.01 7.22
C ALA A 400 28.06 -22.80 6.90
N ARG A 401 28.19 -23.22 5.65
CA ARG A 401 29.42 -23.70 5.10
C ARG A 401 30.16 -22.58 4.38
N TYR A 402 31.34 -22.22 4.88
CA TYR A 402 32.09 -21.08 4.35
C TYR A 402 32.88 -21.47 3.07
N GLY A 403 33.40 -22.69 3.00
CA GLY A 403 34.06 -23.24 1.82
C GLY A 403 34.86 -24.51 2.17
N GLY A 404 35.00 -25.45 1.22
CA GLY A 404 35.78 -26.67 1.44
C GLY A 404 35.33 -27.45 2.68
N ASP A 405 36.19 -27.56 3.68
CA ASP A 405 36.02 -28.16 4.99
C ASP A 405 35.78 -27.14 6.11
N GLU A 406 35.60 -25.84 5.75
CA GLU A 406 35.41 -24.75 6.65
C GLU A 406 33.89 -24.46 6.85
N PHE A 407 33.48 -24.36 8.10
CA PHE A 407 32.14 -24.00 8.53
C PHE A 407 32.16 -22.77 9.41
N ILE A 408 31.05 -22.09 9.48
CA ILE A 408 30.90 -20.88 10.27
C ILE A 408 29.51 -20.87 10.94
N VAL A 409 29.46 -20.40 12.17
CA VAL A 409 28.20 -20.23 12.91
C VAL A 409 28.11 -18.80 13.43
N LEU A 410 27.03 -18.13 13.09
CA LEU A 410 26.69 -16.86 13.69
C LEU A 410 25.91 -17.10 14.97
N LEU A 411 26.35 -16.47 16.04
CA LEU A 411 25.78 -16.55 17.40
C LEU A 411 25.27 -15.17 17.79
N THR A 412 23.99 -15.04 18.07
CA THR A 412 23.35 -13.73 18.34
C THR A 412 22.52 -13.78 19.61
N ASP A 413 22.53 -12.68 20.38
CA ASP A 413 21.73 -12.53 21.60
C ASP A 413 21.92 -13.68 22.60
N MET A 414 23.18 -14.10 22.78
CA MET A 414 23.62 -15.14 23.70
C MET A 414 24.65 -14.56 24.69
N SER A 415 24.68 -15.07 25.88
CA SER A 415 25.75 -14.76 26.85
C SER A 415 27.06 -15.47 26.47
N VAL A 416 28.19 -15.00 26.97
CA VAL A 416 29.50 -15.64 26.77
C VAL A 416 29.50 -17.10 27.25
N THR A 417 28.85 -17.38 28.36
CA THR A 417 28.70 -18.75 28.90
C THR A 417 27.92 -19.65 27.95
N GLU A 418 26.84 -19.16 27.35
CA GLU A 418 26.07 -19.92 26.37
C GLU A 418 26.85 -20.18 25.09
N ILE A 419 27.68 -19.22 24.63
CA ILE A 419 28.60 -19.40 23.51
C ILE A 419 29.62 -20.48 23.80
N GLU A 420 30.23 -20.48 24.99
CA GLU A 420 31.19 -21.50 25.39
C GLU A 420 30.54 -22.89 25.52
N GLU A 421 29.34 -22.97 26.08
CA GLU A 421 28.57 -24.21 26.13
C GLU A 421 28.24 -24.73 24.75
N PHE A 422 27.87 -23.84 23.80
CA PHE A 422 27.63 -24.21 22.41
C PHE A 422 28.87 -24.81 21.78
N ALA A 423 30.02 -24.16 21.88
CA ALA A 423 31.30 -24.65 21.34
C ALA A 423 31.62 -26.06 21.85
N LYS A 424 31.48 -26.30 23.12
CA LYS A 424 31.69 -27.59 23.73
C LYS A 424 30.71 -28.65 23.25
N LYS A 425 29.41 -28.31 23.25
CA LYS A 425 28.34 -29.21 22.74
C LYS A 425 28.54 -29.59 21.29
N LEU A 426 28.96 -28.63 20.44
CA LEU A 426 29.25 -28.89 19.03
C LEU A 426 30.45 -29.84 18.91
N GLN A 427 31.54 -29.63 19.64
CA GLN A 427 32.69 -30.49 19.63
C GLN A 427 32.34 -31.93 20.05
N ASP A 428 31.59 -32.09 21.13
CA ASP A 428 31.16 -33.40 21.60
C ASP A 428 30.22 -34.09 20.58
N ALA A 429 29.25 -33.35 20.02
CA ALA A 429 28.33 -33.88 19.01
C ALA A 429 29.07 -34.37 17.75
N VAL A 430 30.12 -33.65 17.30
CA VAL A 430 30.93 -34.09 16.16
C VAL A 430 31.69 -35.39 16.49
N LYS A 431 32.24 -35.51 17.72
CA LYS A 431 32.89 -36.74 18.18
C LYS A 431 31.92 -37.92 18.24
N ASP A 432 30.70 -37.67 18.70
CA ASP A 432 29.62 -38.65 18.81
C ASP A 432 29.16 -39.21 17.45
N LEU A 433 29.45 -38.53 16.33
CA LEU A 433 29.24 -39.07 15.01
C LEU A 433 30.14 -40.26 14.70
N CYS A 434 31.19 -40.49 15.49
CA CYS A 434 32.14 -41.59 15.39
C CYS A 434 32.61 -41.85 13.96
N ILE A 435 32.87 -40.79 13.16
CA ILE A 435 33.34 -40.94 11.76
C ILE A 435 34.81 -41.40 11.79
N PRO A 436 35.13 -42.62 11.33
CA PRO A 436 36.47 -43.16 11.43
C PRO A 436 37.49 -42.36 10.60
N HIS A 437 38.67 -42.06 11.16
CA HIS A 437 39.74 -41.34 10.47
C HIS A 437 41.11 -42.00 10.76
N THR A 438 41.39 -43.08 10.05
CA THR A 438 42.66 -43.85 10.21
C THR A 438 43.90 -43.11 9.67
N GLY A 439 43.74 -42.12 8.83
CA GLY A 439 44.80 -41.26 8.31
C GLY A 439 45.16 -40.08 9.24
N SER A 440 44.47 -39.88 10.34
CA SER A 440 44.80 -38.83 11.30
C SER A 440 45.98 -39.29 12.22
N PRO A 441 46.96 -38.41 12.43
CA PRO A 441 48.10 -38.77 13.29
C PRO A 441 47.76 -38.87 14.77
N ASN A 442 46.72 -38.15 15.21
CA ASN A 442 46.43 -37.97 16.64
C ASN A 442 45.08 -38.52 17.06
N GLN A 443 44.13 -38.72 16.16
CA GLN A 443 42.74 -39.07 16.48
C GLN A 443 42.24 -40.21 15.61
N LYS A 444 41.44 -41.13 16.17
CA LYS A 444 40.86 -42.26 15.38
C LYS A 444 39.57 -41.91 14.67
N THR A 445 39.01 -40.75 14.97
CA THR A 445 37.75 -40.19 14.42
C THR A 445 37.96 -38.76 13.94
N ILE A 446 37.07 -38.26 13.12
CA ILE A 446 37.01 -36.84 12.72
C ILE A 446 36.78 -36.01 13.99
N THR A 447 37.56 -34.93 14.09
CA THR A 447 37.42 -33.85 15.09
C THR A 447 37.37 -32.50 14.39
N ILE A 448 37.03 -31.47 15.13
CA ILE A 448 37.00 -30.08 14.65
C ILE A 448 37.85 -29.18 15.55
N SER A 449 38.46 -28.18 14.94
CA SER A 449 39.07 -27.07 15.64
C SER A 449 38.21 -25.84 15.43
N GLN A 450 37.87 -25.14 16.56
CA GLN A 450 37.00 -23.99 16.56
C GLN A 450 37.78 -22.74 16.99
N GLY A 451 37.49 -21.60 16.35
CA GLY A 451 37.94 -20.29 16.73
C GLY A 451 36.74 -19.35 16.88
N ILE A 452 36.55 -18.84 18.07
CA ILE A 452 35.36 -18.06 18.40
C ILE A 452 35.79 -16.65 18.80
N SER A 453 35.13 -15.67 18.22
CA SER A 453 35.24 -14.28 18.65
C SER A 453 33.87 -13.69 18.88
N TYR A 454 33.73 -12.84 19.90
CA TYR A 454 32.48 -12.20 20.25
C TYR A 454 32.72 -10.76 20.70
N LEU A 455 31.70 -9.91 20.53
CA LEU A 455 31.70 -8.52 21.00
C LEU A 455 30.27 -7.96 21.13
N VAL A 456 30.13 -6.82 21.78
CA VAL A 456 28.98 -5.93 21.63
C VAL A 456 29.39 -4.83 20.67
N PRO A 457 28.83 -4.76 19.43
CA PRO A 457 29.31 -3.82 18.43
C PRO A 457 29.19 -2.36 18.87
N ASP A 458 30.24 -1.58 18.62
CA ASP A 458 30.26 -0.11 18.74
C ASP A 458 30.55 0.54 17.38
N GLY A 459 30.59 1.90 17.31
CA GLY A 459 30.57 2.65 16.05
C GLY A 459 31.81 2.49 15.16
N ASP A 460 32.90 1.91 15.64
CA ASP A 460 34.20 1.86 14.93
C ASP A 460 34.51 0.44 14.41
N ILE A 461 33.77 -0.57 14.80
CA ILE A 461 34.00 -1.98 14.46
C ILE A 461 33.12 -2.42 13.30
N ARG A 462 33.72 -3.11 12.32
CA ARG A 462 32.98 -3.69 11.19
C ARG A 462 32.77 -5.19 11.39
N SER A 463 31.71 -5.73 10.84
CA SER A 463 31.38 -7.16 10.84
C SER A 463 32.58 -8.04 10.44
N TRP A 464 33.32 -7.64 9.42
CA TRP A 464 34.52 -8.35 8.92
C TRP A 464 35.67 -8.41 9.91
N ASP A 465 35.80 -7.47 10.84
CA ASP A 465 36.86 -7.48 11.85
C ASP A 465 36.61 -8.62 12.86
N LEU A 466 35.35 -8.88 13.24
CA LEU A 466 34.97 -10.01 14.10
C LEU A 466 35.24 -11.35 13.41
N LEU A 467 34.91 -11.46 12.10
CA LEU A 467 35.17 -12.69 11.34
C LEU A 467 36.67 -13.01 11.25
N ARG A 468 37.51 -11.99 11.01
CA ARG A 468 38.96 -12.12 10.96
C ARG A 468 39.55 -12.60 12.29
N ASP A 469 39.03 -12.08 13.39
CA ASP A 469 39.50 -12.47 14.72
C ASP A 469 39.13 -13.92 15.05
N ALA A 470 37.93 -14.39 14.68
CA ALA A 470 37.55 -15.78 14.80
C ALA A 470 38.48 -16.71 13.99
N ASP A 471 38.91 -16.34 12.77
CA ASP A 471 39.88 -17.09 11.98
C ASP A 471 41.27 -17.16 12.67
N VAL A 472 41.74 -16.06 13.27
CA VAL A 472 42.97 -16.02 14.08
C VAL A 472 42.85 -17.00 15.27
N ASN A 473 41.72 -17.02 15.96
CA ASN A 473 41.47 -17.95 17.07
C ASN A 473 41.45 -19.41 16.61
N LEU A 474 40.86 -19.69 15.46
CA LEU A 474 40.93 -21.03 14.83
C LEU A 474 42.37 -21.43 14.56
N TYR A 475 43.19 -20.54 14.02
CA TYR A 475 44.61 -20.81 13.79
C TYR A 475 45.38 -21.08 15.05
N ARG A 476 45.11 -20.26 16.12
CA ARG A 476 45.72 -20.49 17.47
C ARG A 476 45.36 -21.88 18.03
N ASN A 477 44.08 -22.32 17.87
CA ASN A 477 43.67 -23.65 18.29
C ASN A 477 44.40 -24.78 17.52
N LYS A 478 44.47 -24.66 16.17
CA LYS A 478 45.19 -25.63 15.34
C LYS A 478 46.67 -25.79 15.75
N ARG A 479 47.32 -24.71 16.20
CA ARG A 479 48.70 -24.75 16.70
C ARG A 479 48.82 -25.34 18.11
N LYS A 480 47.79 -25.27 18.97
CA LYS A 480 47.77 -25.87 20.32
C LYS A 480 47.55 -27.38 20.33
N GLY A 481 47.27 -28.02 19.17
CA GLY A 481 47.11 -29.47 19.08
C GLY A 481 45.82 -29.93 18.44
N LYS A 482 44.99 -29.02 17.96
CA LYS A 482 43.67 -29.29 17.35
C LYS A 482 42.65 -29.88 18.34
N ASP A 483 41.48 -30.33 17.83
CA ASP A 483 40.43 -30.98 18.64
C ASP A 483 40.05 -30.16 19.88
N GLY A 484 39.67 -28.90 19.68
CA GLY A 484 39.30 -27.99 20.78
C GLY A 484 38.72 -26.67 20.25
N TYR A 485 38.67 -25.71 21.13
CA TYR A 485 38.25 -24.36 20.81
C TYR A 485 39.13 -23.29 21.48
N VAL A 486 39.19 -22.12 20.87
CA VAL A 486 39.72 -20.88 21.43
C VAL A 486 38.59 -19.86 21.34
N ILE A 487 38.28 -19.21 22.47
CA ILE A 487 37.24 -18.19 22.56
C ILE A 487 37.83 -16.95 23.21
N ASP A 488 37.75 -15.81 22.49
CA ASP A 488 38.24 -14.53 23.00
C ASP A 488 37.20 -13.43 22.67
N GLU A 489 37.13 -12.42 23.54
CA GLU A 489 36.46 -11.17 23.25
C GLU A 489 37.31 -10.40 22.24
N TYR A 490 36.65 -9.88 21.19
CA TYR A 490 37.34 -9.06 20.20
C TYR A 490 38.00 -7.84 20.84
N SER A 491 39.32 -7.67 20.63
CA SER A 491 40.05 -6.48 21.07
C SER A 491 40.82 -5.82 19.92
N TYR A 492 40.74 -4.48 19.86
CA TYR A 492 41.33 -3.71 18.77
C TYR A 492 42.86 -3.75 18.72
N ASP A 493 43.54 -4.10 19.84
CA ASP A 493 44.98 -3.83 20.05
C ASP A 493 45.93 -5.02 19.78
N GLU A 494 45.46 -6.23 19.41
CA GLU A 494 46.34 -7.44 19.40
C GLU A 494 46.61 -8.09 18.04
N ILE A 495 46.26 -7.48 16.92
CA ILE A 495 46.48 -8.11 15.61
C ILE A 495 47.83 -7.65 15.03
N ALA A 496 48.94 -8.27 15.46
CA ALA A 496 50.24 -8.09 14.81
C ALA A 496 50.21 -8.70 13.38
N PRO A 497 50.81 -8.00 12.37
CA PRO A 497 50.74 -8.43 10.94
C PRO A 497 51.43 -9.74 10.61
N GLU A 498 52.13 -10.37 11.55
CA GLU A 498 53.03 -11.50 11.27
C GLU A 498 52.45 -12.90 11.49
N GLU A 499 51.24 -13.05 12.03
CA GLU A 499 50.67 -14.36 12.36
C GLU A 499 49.73 -14.98 11.31
N SER A 500 49.39 -14.30 10.23
CA SER A 500 48.54 -14.85 9.18
C SER A 500 49.39 -15.67 8.17
N GLY A 501 49.58 -16.92 8.49
CA GLY A 501 50.39 -17.88 7.67
C GLY A 501 49.71 -18.40 6.40
N LYS A 502 48.71 -17.75 5.85
CA LYS A 502 48.14 -17.96 4.51
C LYS A 502 47.89 -16.67 3.79
N GLN A 503 48.30 -16.62 2.51
CA GLN A 503 48.02 -15.50 1.60
C GLN A 503 46.61 -15.01 1.75
N ASN A 504 46.50 -13.72 2.05
CA ASN A 504 45.27 -12.91 2.14
C ASN A 504 44.19 -13.37 1.13
N ILE A 505 43.29 -14.25 1.54
CA ILE A 505 42.04 -14.55 0.80
C ILE A 505 41.14 -13.30 0.69
N PHE A 506 41.39 -12.30 1.53
CA PHE A 506 40.62 -11.06 1.58
C PHE A 506 41.07 -9.95 0.62
N LEU A 507 42.19 -10.10 -0.09
CA LEU A 507 42.67 -9.05 -1.02
C LEU A 507 42.12 -9.17 -2.45
N THR A 508 41.33 -10.19 -2.76
CA THR A 508 40.82 -10.44 -4.14
C THR A 508 39.44 -9.80 -4.38
N LEU A 509 38.91 -9.01 -3.45
CA LEU A 509 37.59 -8.34 -3.60
C LEU A 509 37.69 -6.81 -3.84
N LYS A 510 38.86 -6.32 -4.34
CA LYS A 510 38.96 -4.99 -4.96
C LYS A 510 39.30 -5.16 -6.44
N LYS A 511 38.32 -5.60 -7.23
CA LYS A 511 38.18 -5.27 -8.65
C LYS A 511 36.73 -5.44 -9.06
#